data_a1ab364bb853cad57f24bbaeb02cecfd
#
_entry.id   a1ab364bb853cad57f24bbaeb02cecfd
#
_cell.length_a   1.000
_cell.length_b   1.000
_cell.length_c   1.000
_cell.angle_alpha   90.00
_cell.angle_beta   90.00
_cell.angle_gamma   90.00
#
_symmetry.space_group_name_H-M   'P 1'
#
loop_
_entity.id
_entity.type
_entity.pdbx_description
1 polymer ?
#
loop_
_entity_poly.entity_id
_entity_poly.type
_entity_poly.pdbx_seq_one_letter_code
_entity_poly.pdbx_strand_id
1 'polypeptide(L)'
;MVDRWAADLEPAGFWWLPAPEANPVGGLVRHIGIASVRLLYRGRGEEIPEPFRSLPPEQLRPTHEAPEAVLEEFRGNMRFVREGLAALREADLEAPRQWGSNPPVRALYIFDHICNHAQHHAGQIITTRKLWNARRAS
;
A
#
# COMPACT_ATOMS: atom_id res chain seq x y z
N MET A 1 -0.68 -10.76 5.73
CA MET A 1 -1.04 -9.89 6.88
C MET A 1 -2.28 -9.07 6.59
N VAL A 2 -2.31 -8.26 5.52
CA VAL A 2 -3.46 -7.39 5.15
C VAL A 2 -4.75 -8.21 5.01
N ASP A 3 -4.76 -9.27 4.21
CA ASP A 3 -5.94 -10.14 4.03
C ASP A 3 -6.54 -10.62 5.36
N ARG A 4 -5.70 -11.03 6.30
CA ARG A 4 -6.17 -11.51 7.62
C ARG A 4 -6.99 -10.46 8.38
N TRP A 5 -6.75 -9.18 8.16
CA TRP A 5 -7.37 -8.09 8.91
C TRP A 5 -8.41 -7.31 8.12
N ALA A 6 -8.49 -7.53 6.81
CA ALA A 6 -9.37 -6.77 5.92
C ALA A 6 -10.40 -7.64 5.17
N ALA A 7 -10.10 -8.91 4.86
CA ALA A 7 -10.88 -9.70 3.92
C ALA A 7 -12.31 -10.06 4.37
N ASP A 8 -12.56 -10.11 5.68
CA ASP A 8 -13.88 -10.43 6.25
C ASP A 8 -14.63 -9.19 6.75
N LEU A 9 -14.15 -7.98 6.43
CA LEU A 9 -14.87 -6.75 6.74
C LEU A 9 -16.02 -6.52 5.75
N GLU A 10 -17.21 -6.32 6.31
CA GLU A 10 -18.34 -5.80 5.54
C GLU A 10 -18.06 -4.37 5.03
N PRO A 11 -18.73 -3.90 3.98
CA PRO A 11 -18.48 -2.59 3.39
C PRO A 11 -18.51 -1.44 4.41
N ALA A 12 -19.42 -1.48 5.36
CA ALA A 12 -19.54 -0.46 6.41
C ALA A 12 -18.29 -0.39 7.29
N GLY A 13 -17.68 -1.51 7.65
CA GLY A 13 -16.44 -1.56 8.43
C GLY A 13 -15.20 -1.29 7.58
N PHE A 14 -15.21 -1.72 6.32
CA PHE A 14 -14.09 -1.54 5.40
C PHE A 14 -13.85 -0.06 5.07
N TRP A 15 -14.94 0.74 4.98
CA TRP A 15 -14.88 2.17 4.67
C TRP A 15 -15.12 3.08 5.89
N TRP A 16 -15.20 2.51 7.09
CA TRP A 16 -15.39 3.27 8.31
C TRP A 16 -14.17 4.13 8.67
N LEU A 17 -14.44 5.38 9.08
CA LEU A 17 -13.46 6.31 9.60
C LEU A 17 -13.53 6.35 11.13
N PRO A 18 -12.46 5.99 11.85
CA PRO A 18 -12.43 6.12 13.31
C PRO A 18 -12.44 7.58 13.78
N ALA A 19 -11.97 8.49 12.94
CA ALA A 19 -12.01 9.94 13.13
C ALA A 19 -12.00 10.63 11.75
N PRO A 20 -12.43 11.91 11.65
CA PRO A 20 -12.51 12.62 10.36
C PRO A 20 -11.20 12.63 9.55
N GLU A 21 -10.07 12.68 10.24
CA GLU A 21 -8.73 12.74 9.62
C GLU A 21 -8.07 11.37 9.48
N ALA A 22 -8.73 10.30 9.96
CA ALA A 22 -8.21 8.96 9.85
C ALA A 22 -8.45 8.37 8.45
N ASN A 23 -7.77 7.27 8.15
CA ASN A 23 -7.95 6.54 6.90
C ASN A 23 -8.76 5.27 7.14
N PRO A 24 -9.71 4.93 6.26
CA PRO A 24 -10.43 3.67 6.33
C PRO A 24 -9.53 2.50 5.94
N VAL A 25 -9.89 1.30 6.36
CA VAL A 25 -9.16 0.06 5.99
C VAL A 25 -9.02 -0.06 4.47
N GLY A 26 -10.09 0.17 3.71
CA GLY A 26 -10.08 0.10 2.25
C GLY A 26 -9.10 1.08 1.60
N GLY A 27 -9.06 2.32 2.07
CA GLY A 27 -8.09 3.31 1.61
C GLY A 27 -6.65 2.90 1.88
N LEU A 28 -6.38 2.36 3.08
CA LEU A 28 -5.04 1.87 3.44
C LEU A 28 -4.62 0.66 2.60
N VAL A 29 -5.52 -0.30 2.35
CA VAL A 29 -5.27 -1.47 1.49
C VAL A 29 -4.90 -1.01 0.08
N ARG A 30 -5.70 -0.14 -0.51
CA ARG A 30 -5.44 0.44 -1.84
C ARG A 30 -4.09 1.15 -1.87
N HIS A 31 -3.82 1.99 -0.88
CA HIS A 31 -2.59 2.77 -0.79
C HIS A 31 -1.33 1.88 -0.70
N ILE A 32 -1.35 0.83 0.12
CA ILE A 32 -0.23 -0.11 0.21
C ILE A 32 0.07 -0.73 -1.16
N GLY A 33 -0.94 -1.20 -1.87
CA GLY A 33 -0.77 -1.83 -3.19
C GLY A 33 -0.15 -0.87 -4.21
N ILE A 34 -0.73 0.32 -4.35
CA ILE A 34 -0.28 1.33 -5.30
C ILE A 34 1.13 1.85 -4.96
N ALA A 35 1.37 2.18 -3.69
CA ALA A 35 2.68 2.68 -3.26
C ALA A 35 3.79 1.64 -3.47
N SER A 36 3.51 0.35 -3.22
CA SER A 36 4.46 -0.73 -3.44
C SER A 36 4.87 -0.86 -4.91
N VAL A 37 3.91 -0.75 -5.84
CA VAL A 37 4.19 -0.75 -7.28
C VAL A 37 5.05 0.45 -7.68
N ARG A 38 4.69 1.65 -7.20
CA ARG A 38 5.48 2.87 -7.47
C ARG A 38 6.91 2.77 -6.97
N LEU A 39 7.10 2.22 -5.77
CA LEU A 39 8.42 2.02 -5.18
C LEU A 39 9.24 1.01 -5.97
N LEU A 40 8.61 -0.06 -6.47
CA LEU A 40 9.29 -1.03 -7.35
C LEU A 40 9.83 -0.36 -8.61
N TYR A 41 9.00 0.39 -9.35
CA TYR A 41 9.42 1.12 -10.54
C TYR A 41 10.56 2.11 -10.23
N ARG A 42 10.41 2.86 -9.14
CA ARG A 42 11.44 3.82 -8.71
C ARG A 42 12.76 3.14 -8.37
N GLY A 43 12.73 2.03 -7.62
CA GLY A 43 13.92 1.25 -7.29
C GLY A 43 14.62 0.67 -8.52
N ARG A 44 13.86 0.29 -9.54
CA ARG A 44 14.39 -0.15 -10.83
C ARG A 44 14.92 0.99 -11.70
N GLY A 45 14.58 2.25 -11.38
CA GLY A 45 14.91 3.41 -12.20
C GLY A 45 14.06 3.49 -13.47
N GLU A 46 12.90 2.88 -13.46
CA GLU A 46 11.94 2.86 -14.56
C GLU A 46 10.90 3.98 -14.39
N GLU A 47 10.33 4.42 -15.51
CA GLU A 47 9.22 5.37 -15.49
C GLU A 47 7.97 4.72 -14.90
N ILE A 48 7.32 5.43 -13.97
CA ILE A 48 6.08 4.93 -13.34
C ILE A 48 4.94 5.09 -14.36
N PRO A 49 4.28 3.99 -14.79
CA PRO A 49 3.19 4.07 -15.75
C PRO A 49 1.89 4.59 -15.10
N GLU A 50 0.95 5.03 -15.92
CA GLU A 50 -0.42 5.21 -15.47
C GLU A 50 -1.09 3.84 -15.19
N PRO A 51 -2.00 3.73 -14.21
CA PRO A 51 -2.51 4.82 -13.37
C PRO A 51 -1.65 5.13 -12.13
N PHE A 52 -0.53 4.44 -11.95
CA PHE A 52 0.31 4.57 -10.75
C PHE A 52 1.06 5.91 -10.66
N ARG A 53 1.25 6.62 -11.79
CA ARG A 53 1.91 7.92 -11.81
C ARG A 53 1.03 9.00 -11.19
N SER A 54 -0.22 9.06 -11.60
CA SER A 54 -1.20 10.07 -11.21
C SER A 54 -2.12 9.49 -10.13
N LEU A 55 -1.81 9.78 -8.86
CA LEU A 55 -2.67 9.33 -7.77
C LEU A 55 -3.74 10.38 -7.46
N PRO A 56 -5.02 9.99 -7.42
CA PRO A 56 -6.05 10.91 -6.97
C PRO A 56 -5.79 11.30 -5.50
N PRO A 57 -6.01 12.57 -5.13
CA PRO A 57 -5.84 13.03 -3.74
C PRO A 57 -6.67 12.23 -2.75
N GLU A 58 -7.82 11.72 -3.19
CA GLU A 58 -8.79 10.98 -2.38
C GLU A 58 -8.50 9.47 -2.28
N GLN A 59 -7.35 8.99 -2.76
CA GLN A 59 -7.06 7.54 -2.76
C GLN A 59 -7.21 6.87 -1.37
N LEU A 60 -7.02 7.64 -0.30
CA LEU A 60 -7.17 7.19 1.09
C LEU A 60 -8.57 7.45 1.65
N ARG A 61 -9.50 8.01 0.89
CA ARG A 61 -10.85 8.32 1.37
C ARG A 61 -11.82 7.17 1.12
N PRO A 62 -12.92 7.11 1.87
CA PRO A 62 -13.98 6.14 1.61
C PRO A 62 -14.53 6.26 0.20
N THR A 63 -14.84 5.11 -0.40
CA THR A 63 -15.53 5.02 -1.70
C THR A 63 -16.73 4.08 -1.59
N HIS A 64 -17.42 3.87 -2.70
CA HIS A 64 -18.52 2.90 -2.80
C HIS A 64 -18.09 1.57 -3.42
N GLU A 65 -16.79 1.37 -3.63
CA GLU A 65 -16.28 0.12 -4.20
C GLU A 65 -16.48 -1.04 -3.24
N ALA A 66 -16.79 -2.20 -3.81
CA ALA A 66 -16.88 -3.42 -3.04
C ALA A 66 -15.52 -3.79 -2.42
N PRO A 67 -15.46 -4.17 -1.14
CA PRO A 67 -14.21 -4.57 -0.48
C PRO A 67 -13.41 -5.60 -1.28
N GLU A 68 -14.08 -6.60 -1.87
CA GLU A 68 -13.44 -7.66 -2.64
C GLU A 68 -12.72 -7.11 -3.89
N ALA A 69 -13.28 -6.11 -4.57
CA ALA A 69 -12.62 -5.49 -5.74
C ALA A 69 -11.30 -4.80 -5.34
N VAL A 70 -11.30 -4.06 -4.23
CA VAL A 70 -10.10 -3.40 -3.70
C VAL A 70 -9.05 -4.42 -3.24
N LEU A 71 -9.48 -5.49 -2.61
CA LEU A 71 -8.59 -6.57 -2.15
C LEU A 71 -7.98 -7.33 -3.33
N GLU A 72 -8.74 -7.58 -4.40
CA GLU A 72 -8.23 -8.25 -5.59
C GLU A 72 -7.21 -7.38 -6.34
N GLU A 73 -7.47 -6.09 -6.47
CA GLU A 73 -6.49 -5.13 -7.00
C GLU A 73 -5.21 -5.13 -6.15
N PHE A 74 -5.35 -5.07 -4.83
CA PHE A 74 -4.22 -5.13 -3.91
C PHE A 74 -3.41 -6.43 -4.09
N ARG A 75 -4.07 -7.58 -4.16
CA ARG A 75 -3.40 -8.89 -4.36
C ARG A 75 -2.65 -8.93 -5.69
N GLY A 76 -3.24 -8.38 -6.76
CA GLY A 76 -2.61 -8.25 -8.07
C GLY A 76 -1.35 -7.39 -8.00
N ASN A 77 -1.44 -6.22 -7.39
CA ASN A 77 -0.31 -5.31 -7.18
C ASN A 77 0.82 -5.98 -6.37
N MET A 78 0.48 -6.67 -5.28
CA MET A 78 1.49 -7.33 -4.44
C MET A 78 2.11 -8.55 -5.13
N ARG A 79 1.38 -9.25 -5.98
CA ARG A 79 1.94 -10.33 -6.83
C ARG A 79 2.96 -9.77 -7.81
N PHE A 80 2.61 -8.69 -8.51
CA PHE A 80 3.52 -7.99 -9.42
C PHE A 80 4.80 -7.50 -8.70
N VAL A 81 4.65 -6.90 -7.51
CA VAL A 81 5.79 -6.42 -6.72
C VAL A 81 6.68 -7.58 -6.30
N ARG A 82 6.12 -8.67 -5.81
CA ARG A 82 6.88 -9.86 -5.40
C ARG A 82 7.67 -10.46 -6.55
N GLU A 83 7.06 -10.62 -7.71
CA GLU A 83 7.72 -11.11 -8.92
C GLU A 83 8.83 -10.16 -9.36
N GLY A 84 8.55 -8.85 -9.30
CA GLY A 84 9.52 -7.83 -9.62
C GLY A 84 10.73 -7.81 -8.71
N LEU A 85 10.54 -8.02 -7.40
CA LEU A 85 11.64 -8.14 -6.43
C LEU A 85 12.43 -9.42 -6.62
N ALA A 86 11.75 -10.54 -6.90
CA ALA A 86 12.40 -11.84 -7.12
C ALA A 86 13.30 -11.86 -8.37
N ALA A 87 13.04 -10.99 -9.33
CA ALA A 87 13.84 -10.87 -10.56
C ALA A 87 15.08 -9.97 -10.42
N LEU A 88 15.27 -9.30 -9.27
CA LEU A 88 16.41 -8.41 -9.04
C LEU A 88 17.71 -9.21 -8.90
N ARG A 89 18.79 -8.65 -9.45
CA ARG A 89 20.16 -9.13 -9.26
C ARG A 89 20.87 -8.24 -8.22
N GLU A 90 21.95 -8.71 -7.68
CA GLU A 90 22.75 -7.94 -6.70
C GLU A 90 23.13 -6.56 -7.23
N ALA A 91 23.57 -6.47 -8.48
CA ALA A 91 23.91 -5.20 -9.12
C ALA A 91 22.75 -4.19 -9.16
N ASP A 92 21.51 -4.66 -9.26
CA ASP A 92 20.32 -3.82 -9.28
C ASP A 92 20.06 -3.17 -7.91
N LEU A 93 20.51 -3.81 -6.82
CA LEU A 93 20.38 -3.30 -5.45
C LEU A 93 21.35 -2.13 -5.16
N GLU A 94 22.52 -2.15 -5.78
CA GLU A 94 23.56 -1.15 -5.58
C GLU A 94 23.39 0.09 -6.48
N ALA A 95 22.51 0.03 -7.48
CA ALA A 95 22.33 1.10 -8.44
C ALA A 95 21.87 2.40 -7.75
N PRO A 96 22.49 3.56 -8.07
CA PRO A 96 22.06 4.84 -7.51
C PRO A 96 20.69 5.25 -8.05
N ARG A 97 19.82 5.75 -7.14
CA ARG A 97 18.47 6.18 -7.46
C ARG A 97 18.15 7.51 -6.81
N GLN A 98 17.48 8.38 -7.52
CA GLN A 98 16.99 9.63 -6.97
C GLN A 98 15.81 9.39 -6.02
N TRP A 99 15.90 9.95 -4.81
CA TRP A 99 14.85 9.88 -3.79
C TRP A 99 14.45 11.30 -3.35
N GLY A 100 13.42 11.83 -4.00
CA GLY A 100 13.01 13.23 -3.77
C GLY A 100 14.12 14.22 -4.15
N SER A 101 14.32 15.24 -3.32
CA SER A 101 15.38 16.24 -3.47
C SER A 101 16.69 15.88 -2.75
N ASN A 102 16.73 14.73 -2.08
CA ASN A 102 17.92 14.27 -1.36
C ASN A 102 19.01 13.79 -2.33
N PRO A 103 20.26 13.65 -1.86
CA PRO A 103 21.29 12.95 -2.62
C PRO A 103 20.81 11.55 -3.05
N PRO A 104 21.33 11.01 -4.17
CA PRO A 104 20.96 9.67 -4.61
C PRO A 104 21.23 8.62 -3.53
N VAL A 105 20.31 7.66 -3.41
CA VAL A 105 20.41 6.50 -2.51
C VAL A 105 20.63 5.22 -3.32
N ARG A 106 21.10 4.15 -2.67
CA ARG A 106 21.11 2.82 -3.31
C ARG A 106 19.68 2.34 -3.52
N ALA A 107 19.44 1.65 -4.63
CA ALA A 107 18.11 1.07 -4.93
C ALA A 107 17.61 0.15 -3.80
N LEU A 108 18.52 -0.56 -3.12
CA LEU A 108 18.21 -1.37 -1.94
C LEU A 108 17.39 -0.60 -0.89
N TYR A 109 17.72 0.66 -0.63
CA TYR A 109 16.98 1.51 0.31
C TYR A 109 15.50 1.67 -0.12
N ILE A 110 15.26 1.83 -1.42
CA ILE A 110 13.90 1.99 -1.96
C ILE A 110 13.13 0.67 -1.88
N PHE A 111 13.77 -0.46 -2.17
CA PHE A 111 13.14 -1.77 -2.05
C PHE A 111 12.83 -2.14 -0.60
N ASP A 112 13.74 -1.85 0.34
CA ASP A 112 13.48 -2.02 1.78
C ASP A 112 12.30 -1.17 2.26
N HIS A 113 12.19 0.04 1.71
CA HIS A 113 11.07 0.94 2.01
C HIS A 113 9.70 0.36 1.63
N ILE A 114 9.60 -0.54 0.63
CA ILE A 114 8.35 -1.25 0.32
C ILE A 114 7.85 -2.01 1.56
N CYS A 115 8.74 -2.74 2.21
CA CYS A 115 8.38 -3.53 3.40
C CYS A 115 8.02 -2.63 4.59
N ASN A 116 8.83 -1.61 4.85
CA ASN A 116 8.63 -0.70 5.98
C ASN A 116 7.34 0.10 5.84
N HIS A 117 7.04 0.59 4.64
CA HIS A 117 5.81 1.32 4.32
C HIS A 117 4.57 0.42 4.47
N ALA A 118 4.63 -0.80 3.94
CA ALA A 118 3.54 -1.76 4.06
C ALA A 118 3.27 -2.14 5.52
N GLN A 119 4.32 -2.35 6.33
CA GLN A 119 4.19 -2.66 7.76
C GLN A 119 3.58 -1.49 8.55
N HIS A 120 3.99 -0.25 8.26
CA HIS A 120 3.44 0.95 8.88
C HIS A 120 1.91 1.01 8.69
N HIS A 121 1.45 0.89 7.45
CA HIS A 121 0.01 0.95 7.14
C HIS A 121 -0.75 -0.31 7.58
N ALA A 122 -0.12 -1.48 7.61
CA ALA A 122 -0.73 -2.68 8.18
C ALA A 122 -1.02 -2.51 9.68
N GLY A 123 -0.16 -1.82 10.43
CA GLY A 123 -0.42 -1.44 11.81
C GLY A 123 -1.67 -0.56 11.95
N GLN A 124 -1.85 0.40 11.06
CA GLN A 124 -3.05 1.26 11.03
C GLN A 124 -4.31 0.44 10.71
N ILE A 125 -4.26 -0.50 9.75
CA ILE A 125 -5.38 -1.41 9.42
C ILE A 125 -5.80 -2.20 10.66
N ILE A 126 -4.84 -2.79 11.37
CA ILE A 126 -5.10 -3.58 12.58
C ILE A 126 -5.78 -2.71 13.65
N THR A 127 -5.31 -1.51 13.87
CA THR A 127 -5.86 -0.58 14.86
C THR A 127 -7.28 -0.16 14.49
N THR A 128 -7.50 0.26 13.23
CA THR A 128 -8.83 0.65 12.73
C THR A 128 -9.83 -0.50 12.84
N ARG A 129 -9.42 -1.72 12.49
CA ARG A 129 -10.27 -2.93 12.63
C ARG A 129 -10.64 -3.21 14.09
N LYS A 130 -9.69 -3.10 15.02
CA LYS A 130 -9.98 -3.31 16.45
C LYS A 130 -10.97 -2.26 16.99
N LEU A 131 -10.82 -1.00 16.58
CA LEU A 131 -11.75 0.08 16.96
C LEU A 131 -13.15 -0.16 16.38
N TRP A 132 -13.25 -0.61 15.13
CA TRP A 132 -14.52 -1.00 14.52
C TRP A 132 -15.23 -2.10 15.30
N ASN A 133 -14.51 -3.15 15.67
CA ASN A 133 -15.06 -4.26 16.45
C ASN A 133 -15.51 -3.83 17.83
N ALA A 134 -14.74 -2.98 18.52
CA ALA A 134 -15.09 -2.45 19.84
C ALA A 134 -16.37 -1.60 19.79
N ARG A 135 -16.54 -0.75 18.78
CA ARG A 135 -17.76 0.03 18.57
C ARG A 135 -19.03 -0.82 18.43
N ARG A 136 -18.91 -2.00 17.81
CA ARG A 136 -20.07 -2.92 17.59
C ARG A 136 -20.44 -3.71 18.83
N ALA A 137 -19.54 -3.79 19.81
CA ALA A 137 -19.77 -4.49 21.07
C ALA A 137 -20.35 -3.60 22.17
N SER A 138 -20.40 -2.27 21.90
CA SER A 138 -20.99 -1.25 22.79
C SER A 138 -22.43 -0.95 22.40
#